data_168fe782211d936312cf0cdacfefbbb1
#
_entry.id   168fe782211d936312cf0cdacfefbbb1
#
_cell.length_a   1.000
_cell.length_b   1.000
_cell.length_c   1.000
_cell.angle_alpha   90.00
_cell.angle_beta   90.00
_cell.angle_gamma   90.00
#
_symmetry.space_group_name_H-M   'P 1'
#
loop_
_entity.id
_entity.type
_entity.pdbx_description
1 polymer ?
#
loop_
_entity_poly.entity_id
_entity_poly.type
_entity_poly.pdbx_seq_one_letter_code
_entity_poly.pdbx_strand_id
1 'polypeptide(L)'
;VLLEQRSPLPFEGEEEIGEVEEIEFALEAPVVLQGFDRIIAYSAMENYLTSLSGKNALNTDVLAISIHNARSLYDAGRRIDFMNALYDVGVTIETVLKRFNAMISYAGDGVFVAVTNAAEEPDILLLEDQIRSRMADFDQIYQRDDLPAPLVKVGPAISKPLGKDVSAADLLNEAIAAIGQQAALVQDEALKTA
;
A
#
# COMPACT_ATOMS: atom_id res chain seq x y z
N VAL A 1 8.86 38.22 -59.39
CA VAL A 1 8.36 37.22 -58.42
C VAL A 1 9.49 37.01 -57.43
N LEU A 2 9.36 37.68 -56.27
CA LEU A 2 10.32 37.63 -55.17
C LEU A 2 9.92 36.47 -54.27
N LEU A 3 10.80 35.48 -54.15
CA LEU A 3 10.73 34.42 -53.12
C LEU A 3 11.43 34.97 -51.87
N GLU A 4 10.62 35.30 -50.86
CA GLU A 4 11.13 35.61 -49.53
C GLU A 4 11.58 34.31 -48.85
N GLN A 5 12.86 34.22 -48.60
CA GLN A 5 13.49 33.22 -47.72
C GLN A 5 13.13 33.58 -46.30
N ARG A 6 12.28 32.76 -45.66
CA ARG A 6 12.13 32.78 -44.21
C ARG A 6 13.30 32.07 -43.57
N SER A 7 14.13 32.81 -42.87
CA SER A 7 15.12 32.25 -41.94
C SER A 7 14.45 31.50 -40.81
N PRO A 8 14.94 30.33 -40.43
CA PRO A 8 14.47 29.67 -39.21
C PRO A 8 14.92 30.47 -37.99
N LEU A 9 13.96 30.71 -37.07
CA LEU A 9 14.23 31.30 -35.76
C LEU A 9 15.15 30.37 -34.97
N PRO A 10 16.12 30.90 -34.23
CA PRO A 10 16.96 30.11 -33.35
C PRO A 10 16.08 29.57 -32.20
N PHE A 11 16.04 28.27 -32.03
CA PHE A 11 15.50 27.60 -30.87
C PHE A 11 16.55 27.78 -29.76
N GLU A 12 16.52 28.93 -29.08
CA GLU A 12 17.20 29.13 -27.81
C GLU A 12 16.18 28.78 -26.70
N GLY A 13 16.38 27.66 -26.11
CA GLY A 13 15.64 27.15 -24.96
C GLY A 13 16.20 25.81 -24.58
N GLU A 14 17.47 25.77 -24.15
CA GLU A 14 17.89 24.76 -23.20
C GLU A 14 17.09 25.04 -21.91
N GLU A 15 15.89 24.45 -21.81
CA GLU A 15 15.26 24.29 -20.52
C GLU A 15 16.22 23.43 -19.68
N GLU A 16 16.89 24.08 -18.73
CA GLU A 16 17.55 23.41 -17.63
C GLU A 16 16.49 22.41 -17.11
N ILE A 17 16.73 21.12 -17.35
CA ILE A 17 16.02 20.03 -16.67
C ILE A 17 16.39 20.25 -15.22
N GLY A 18 15.50 20.95 -14.48
CA GLY A 18 15.68 21.17 -13.06
C GLY A 18 16.01 19.83 -12.42
N GLU A 19 17.02 19.81 -11.57
CA GLU A 19 17.38 18.66 -10.75
C GLU A 19 16.07 18.08 -10.21
N VAL A 20 15.77 16.84 -10.64
CA VAL A 20 14.64 16.08 -10.08
C VAL A 20 14.97 15.94 -8.61
N GLU A 21 14.27 16.70 -7.77
CA GLU A 21 14.41 16.58 -6.32
C GLU A 21 14.28 15.09 -6.00
N GLU A 22 15.39 14.51 -5.56
CA GLU A 22 15.43 13.12 -5.13
C GLU A 22 14.50 13.01 -3.93
N ILE A 23 13.33 12.40 -4.13
CA ILE A 23 12.34 12.25 -3.07
C ILE A 23 13.00 11.39 -1.98
N GLU A 24 13.48 12.04 -0.92
CA GLU A 24 13.96 11.35 0.27
C GLU A 24 12.77 10.66 0.94
N PHE A 25 12.70 9.36 0.74
CA PHE A 25 11.65 8.52 1.27
C PHE A 25 12.29 7.37 2.06
N ALA A 26 12.02 7.34 3.36
CA ALA A 26 12.44 6.24 4.22
C ALA A 26 11.43 5.11 4.18
N LEU A 27 11.88 3.87 4.05
CA LEU A 27 11.02 2.68 4.00
C LEU A 27 10.07 2.62 5.20
N GLU A 28 10.58 2.97 6.37
CA GLU A 28 9.87 2.91 7.66
C GLU A 28 8.83 4.04 7.83
N ALA A 29 8.88 5.07 6.99
CA ALA A 29 7.99 6.22 7.15
C ALA A 29 6.64 5.99 6.47
N PRO A 30 5.52 6.37 7.12
CA PRO A 30 4.24 6.43 6.45
C PRO A 30 4.25 7.52 5.37
N VAL A 31 3.70 7.21 4.21
CA VAL A 31 3.60 8.13 3.06
C VAL A 31 2.15 8.31 2.67
N VAL A 32 1.80 9.52 2.27
CA VAL A 32 0.48 9.81 1.71
C VAL A 32 0.49 9.48 0.23
N LEU A 33 -0.22 8.42 -0.17
CA LEU A 33 -0.44 8.09 -1.56
C LEU A 33 -1.58 8.95 -2.10
N GLN A 34 -1.30 9.78 -3.09
CA GLN A 34 -2.29 10.67 -3.69
C GLN A 34 -3.04 9.99 -4.85
N GLY A 35 -4.24 10.49 -5.17
CA GLY A 35 -5.02 10.00 -6.31
C GLY A 35 -5.94 8.82 -6.01
N PHE A 36 -6.10 8.46 -4.75
CA PHE A 36 -7.01 7.40 -4.28
C PHE A 36 -8.20 7.99 -3.53
N ASP A 37 -9.36 7.36 -3.66
CA ASP A 37 -10.58 7.78 -2.96
C ASP A 37 -10.63 7.26 -1.51
N ARG A 38 -10.00 6.11 -1.26
CA ARG A 38 -10.10 5.35 0.00
C ARG A 38 -8.76 5.16 0.71
N ILE A 39 -7.65 5.65 0.15
CA ILE A 39 -6.35 5.63 0.82
C ILE A 39 -6.12 7.02 1.44
N ILE A 40 -6.09 7.06 2.76
CA ILE A 40 -5.92 8.27 3.56
C ILE A 40 -4.56 8.30 4.26
N ALA A 41 -4.15 9.48 4.74
CA ALA A 41 -2.94 9.61 5.53
C ALA A 41 -3.02 8.75 6.81
N TYR A 42 -1.91 8.14 7.23
CA TYR A 42 -1.88 7.29 8.41
C TYR A 42 -2.32 8.05 9.68
N SER A 43 -1.93 9.31 9.81
CA SER A 43 -2.37 10.18 10.92
C SER A 43 -3.89 10.44 10.94
N ALA A 44 -4.58 10.31 9.81
CA ALA A 44 -6.03 10.44 9.73
C ALA A 44 -6.75 9.12 10.04
N MET A 45 -6.08 7.97 9.93
CA MET A 45 -6.69 6.66 10.14
C MET A 45 -7.14 6.45 11.57
N GLU A 46 -6.37 6.88 12.57
CA GLU A 46 -6.76 6.83 13.98
C GLU A 46 -8.04 7.63 14.26
N ASN A 47 -8.13 8.84 13.69
CA ASN A 47 -9.31 9.69 13.81
C ASN A 47 -10.52 9.05 13.14
N TYR A 48 -10.32 8.46 11.96
CA TYR A 48 -11.38 7.72 11.26
C TYR A 48 -11.89 6.56 12.12
N LEU A 49 -10.99 5.70 12.61
CA LEU A 49 -11.35 4.55 13.44
C LEU A 49 -12.03 4.96 14.75
N THR A 50 -11.58 6.05 15.38
CA THR A 50 -12.19 6.62 16.59
C THR A 50 -13.59 7.16 16.31
N SER A 51 -13.85 7.71 15.13
CA SER A 51 -15.16 8.25 14.75
C SER A 51 -16.23 7.18 14.55
N LEU A 52 -15.83 5.91 14.33
CA LEU A 52 -16.77 4.81 14.16
C LEU A 52 -17.43 4.47 15.50
N SER A 53 -18.75 4.65 15.58
CA SER A 53 -19.55 4.47 16.80
C SER A 53 -20.83 3.68 16.52
N GLY A 54 -21.50 3.21 17.58
CA GLY A 54 -22.77 2.51 17.51
C GLY A 54 -22.68 1.24 16.67
N LYS A 55 -23.61 1.05 15.73
CA LYS A 55 -23.65 -0.14 14.85
C LYS A 55 -22.41 -0.28 13.97
N ASN A 56 -21.81 0.84 13.57
CA ASN A 56 -20.60 0.84 12.75
C ASN A 56 -19.41 0.28 13.53
N ALA A 57 -19.35 0.48 14.83
CA ALA A 57 -18.30 -0.09 15.66
C ALA A 57 -18.39 -1.62 15.78
N LEU A 58 -19.59 -2.19 15.68
CA LEU A 58 -19.82 -3.64 15.78
C LEU A 58 -19.33 -4.42 14.57
N ASN A 59 -19.35 -3.78 13.42
CA ASN A 59 -18.98 -4.38 12.13
C ASN A 59 -17.62 -3.85 11.63
N THR A 60 -16.75 -3.43 12.55
CA THR A 60 -15.46 -2.86 12.23
C THR A 60 -14.37 -3.88 12.48
N ASP A 61 -13.66 -4.24 11.42
CA ASP A 61 -12.46 -5.04 11.47
C ASP A 61 -11.27 -4.22 10.99
N VAL A 62 -10.12 -4.44 11.62
CA VAL A 62 -8.84 -3.87 11.23
C VAL A 62 -7.96 -5.01 10.75
N LEU A 63 -7.39 -4.87 9.56
CA LEU A 63 -6.45 -5.83 9.01
C LEU A 63 -5.23 -5.12 8.46
N ALA A 64 -4.09 -5.80 8.51
CA ALA A 64 -2.87 -5.33 7.86
C ALA A 64 -2.59 -6.17 6.61
N ILE A 65 -2.06 -5.52 5.59
CA ILE A 65 -1.66 -6.11 4.32
C ILE A 65 -0.21 -5.70 4.09
N SER A 66 0.70 -6.67 4.00
CA SER A 66 2.13 -6.38 3.86
C SER A 66 2.65 -6.76 2.48
N ILE A 67 3.57 -5.96 1.99
CA ILE A 67 4.49 -6.32 0.92
C ILE A 67 5.64 -7.07 1.59
N HIS A 68 5.58 -8.40 1.57
CA HIS A 68 6.52 -9.25 2.31
C HIS A 68 7.99 -9.04 1.91
N ASN A 69 8.24 -8.69 0.66
CA ASN A 69 9.56 -8.38 0.12
C ASN A 69 9.83 -6.87 -0.02
N ALA A 70 9.19 -6.02 0.78
CA ALA A 70 9.30 -4.56 0.69
C ALA A 70 10.74 -4.08 0.77
N ARG A 71 11.55 -4.63 1.69
CA ARG A 71 12.98 -4.29 1.82
C ARG A 71 13.74 -4.62 0.53
N SER A 72 13.53 -5.80 -0.05
CA SER A 72 14.18 -6.18 -1.31
C SER A 72 13.81 -5.27 -2.46
N LEU A 73 12.53 -4.87 -2.56
CA LEU A 73 12.06 -3.89 -3.55
C LEU A 73 12.70 -2.51 -3.36
N TYR A 74 12.77 -2.07 -2.10
CA TYR A 74 13.35 -0.78 -1.76
C TYR A 74 14.84 -0.71 -2.03
N ASP A 75 15.58 -1.82 -1.82
CA ASP A 75 17.03 -1.91 -2.00
C ASP A 75 17.42 -2.22 -3.47
N ALA A 76 16.55 -2.92 -4.23
CA ALA A 76 16.83 -3.31 -5.61
C ALA A 76 16.64 -2.17 -6.63
N GLY A 77 15.68 -1.26 -6.38
CA GLY A 77 15.31 -0.20 -7.30
C GLY A 77 15.66 1.21 -6.82
N ARG A 78 15.28 2.18 -7.65
CA ARG A 78 15.26 3.58 -7.24
C ARG A 78 14.07 3.84 -6.32
N ARG A 79 14.09 4.93 -5.57
CA ARG A 79 12.96 5.33 -4.70
C ARG A 79 11.63 5.44 -5.47
N ILE A 80 11.68 5.91 -6.70
CA ILE A 80 10.51 6.00 -7.58
C ILE A 80 9.94 4.62 -7.93
N ASP A 81 10.79 3.61 -8.10
CA ASP A 81 10.35 2.25 -8.43
C ASP A 81 9.60 1.62 -7.26
N PHE A 82 10.09 1.86 -6.03
CA PHE A 82 9.37 1.44 -4.83
C PHE A 82 8.03 2.20 -4.65
N MET A 83 8.01 3.50 -4.92
CA MET A 83 6.76 4.27 -4.92
C MET A 83 5.75 3.73 -5.93
N ASN A 84 6.19 3.40 -7.14
CA ASN A 84 5.32 2.77 -8.14
C ASN A 84 4.76 1.44 -7.63
N ALA A 85 5.59 0.62 -6.98
CA ALA A 85 5.12 -0.64 -6.37
C ALA A 85 4.06 -0.40 -5.27
N LEU A 86 4.22 0.65 -4.44
CA LEU A 86 3.20 1.03 -3.46
C LEU A 86 1.89 1.46 -4.14
N TYR A 87 1.97 2.18 -5.27
CA TYR A 87 0.79 2.56 -6.05
C TYR A 87 0.08 1.35 -6.65
N ASP A 88 0.80 0.42 -7.26
CA ASP A 88 0.23 -0.81 -7.85
C ASP A 88 -0.48 -1.66 -6.79
N VAL A 89 0.17 -1.83 -5.64
CA VAL A 89 -0.43 -2.53 -4.49
C VAL A 89 -1.63 -1.75 -3.95
N GLY A 90 -1.52 -0.43 -3.82
CA GLY A 90 -2.60 0.45 -3.35
C GLY A 90 -3.86 0.35 -4.22
N VAL A 91 -3.73 0.46 -5.54
CA VAL A 91 -4.84 0.29 -6.51
C VAL A 91 -5.50 -1.07 -6.37
N THR A 92 -4.67 -2.10 -6.22
CA THR A 92 -5.14 -3.47 -6.08
C THR A 92 -5.94 -3.66 -4.78
N ILE A 93 -5.40 -3.21 -3.66
CA ILE A 93 -6.05 -3.30 -2.34
C ILE A 93 -7.36 -2.50 -2.34
N GLU A 94 -7.35 -1.25 -2.83
CA GLU A 94 -8.55 -0.41 -2.88
C GLU A 94 -9.66 -1.08 -3.70
N THR A 95 -9.30 -1.69 -4.84
CA THR A 95 -10.25 -2.37 -5.71
C THR A 95 -10.84 -3.61 -5.03
N VAL A 96 -10.02 -4.45 -4.41
CA VAL A 96 -10.46 -5.69 -3.75
C VAL A 96 -11.29 -5.40 -2.51
N LEU A 97 -10.89 -4.40 -1.71
CA LEU A 97 -11.58 -4.05 -0.46
C LEU A 97 -12.78 -3.13 -0.65
N LYS A 98 -13.06 -2.68 -1.85
CA LYS A 98 -14.20 -1.77 -2.14
C LYS A 98 -15.53 -2.30 -1.59
N ARG A 99 -15.79 -3.60 -1.71
CA ARG A 99 -17.02 -4.24 -1.23
C ARG A 99 -17.19 -4.23 0.30
N PHE A 100 -16.08 -4.09 1.04
CA PHE A 100 -16.08 -4.03 2.50
C PHE A 100 -16.12 -2.60 3.05
N ASN A 101 -16.38 -1.61 2.20
CA ASN A 101 -16.39 -0.19 2.57
C ASN A 101 -15.13 0.22 3.34
N ALA A 102 -13.99 -0.29 2.93
CA ALA A 102 -12.73 -0.10 3.63
C ALA A 102 -12.19 1.34 3.46
N MET A 103 -11.55 1.85 4.52
CA MET A 103 -10.58 2.93 4.45
C MET A 103 -9.20 2.33 4.64
N ILE A 104 -8.22 2.80 3.89
CA ILE A 104 -6.89 2.21 3.80
C ILE A 104 -5.86 3.29 4.12
N SER A 105 -4.72 2.89 4.67
CA SER A 105 -3.58 3.78 4.86
C SER A 105 -2.27 3.00 4.75
N TYR A 106 -1.22 3.65 4.26
CA TYR A 106 0.13 3.12 4.28
C TYR A 106 0.82 3.50 5.59
N ALA A 107 1.28 2.49 6.34
CA ALA A 107 1.85 2.67 7.68
C ALA A 107 3.39 2.74 7.70
N GLY A 108 4.06 2.48 6.57
CA GLY A 108 5.50 2.30 6.49
C GLY A 108 5.89 0.82 6.40
N ASP A 109 7.17 0.52 6.18
CA ASP A 109 7.72 -0.84 6.09
C ASP A 109 7.02 -1.78 5.10
N GLY A 110 6.40 -1.23 4.05
CA GLY A 110 5.61 -2.02 3.10
C GLY A 110 4.27 -2.48 3.65
N VAL A 111 3.77 -1.91 4.75
CA VAL A 111 2.53 -2.31 5.40
C VAL A 111 1.41 -1.32 5.13
N PHE A 112 0.30 -1.81 4.61
CA PHE A 112 -0.97 -1.12 4.57
C PHE A 112 -1.85 -1.60 5.71
N VAL A 113 -2.62 -0.69 6.30
CA VAL A 113 -3.69 -1.01 7.23
C VAL A 113 -5.02 -0.67 6.58
N ALA A 114 -6.01 -1.53 6.78
CA ALA A 114 -7.36 -1.32 6.28
C ALA A 114 -8.36 -1.47 7.43
N VAL A 115 -9.26 -0.50 7.52
CA VAL A 115 -10.41 -0.53 8.42
C VAL A 115 -11.63 -0.83 7.58
N THR A 116 -12.19 -2.00 7.72
CA THR A 116 -13.41 -2.43 7.03
C THR A 116 -14.63 -2.15 7.89
N ASN A 117 -15.74 -1.85 7.23
CA ASN A 117 -17.02 -1.65 7.89
C ASN A 117 -18.13 -2.28 7.04
N ALA A 118 -18.24 -3.60 7.13
CA ALA A 118 -19.20 -4.40 6.38
C ALA A 118 -19.94 -5.37 7.29
N ALA A 119 -21.10 -5.85 6.82
CA ALA A 119 -21.89 -6.84 7.56
C ALA A 119 -21.26 -8.25 7.52
N GLU A 120 -20.39 -8.50 6.54
CA GLU A 120 -19.68 -9.77 6.35
C GLU A 120 -18.21 -9.59 6.72
N GLU A 121 -17.70 -10.51 7.52
CA GLU A 121 -16.30 -10.59 7.87
C GLU A 121 -15.48 -10.97 6.62
N PRO A 122 -14.32 -10.31 6.39
CA PRO A 122 -13.48 -10.63 5.25
C PRO A 122 -12.88 -12.04 5.36
N ASP A 123 -13.06 -12.85 4.32
CA ASP A 123 -12.29 -14.10 4.16
C ASP A 123 -10.86 -13.76 3.74
N ILE A 124 -9.94 -13.92 4.68
CA ILE A 124 -8.53 -13.52 4.52
C ILE A 124 -7.83 -14.28 3.39
N LEU A 125 -8.07 -15.59 3.28
CA LEU A 125 -7.45 -16.39 2.23
C LEU A 125 -7.95 -16.00 0.84
N LEU A 126 -9.24 -15.74 0.74
CA LEU A 126 -9.85 -15.26 -0.51
C LEU A 126 -9.37 -13.86 -0.87
N LEU A 127 -9.21 -12.97 0.12
CA LEU A 127 -8.66 -11.63 -0.11
C LEU A 127 -7.22 -11.70 -0.63
N GLU A 128 -6.37 -12.50 0.00
CA GLU A 128 -4.98 -12.66 -0.40
C GLU A 128 -4.88 -13.21 -1.83
N ASP A 129 -5.71 -14.21 -2.16
CA ASP A 129 -5.75 -14.79 -3.51
C ASP A 129 -6.22 -13.78 -4.56
N GLN A 130 -7.26 -12.99 -4.25
CA GLN A 130 -7.74 -11.93 -5.14
C GLN A 130 -6.71 -10.83 -5.37
N ILE A 131 -5.99 -10.41 -4.32
CA ILE A 131 -4.91 -9.42 -4.43
C ILE A 131 -3.79 -10.00 -5.29
N ARG A 132 -3.32 -11.22 -5.00
CA ARG A 132 -2.27 -11.89 -5.77
C ARG A 132 -2.63 -12.05 -7.24
N SER A 133 -3.86 -12.46 -7.53
CA SER A 133 -4.33 -12.62 -8.91
C SER A 133 -4.31 -11.32 -9.69
N ARG A 134 -4.66 -10.19 -9.06
CA ARG A 134 -4.60 -8.88 -9.69
C ARG A 134 -3.19 -8.32 -9.80
N MET A 135 -2.32 -8.60 -8.82
CA MET A 135 -0.91 -8.20 -8.89
C MET A 135 -0.19 -8.87 -10.04
N ALA A 136 -0.60 -10.07 -10.48
CA ALA A 136 -0.03 -10.76 -11.64
C ALA A 136 -0.18 -9.95 -12.95
N ASP A 137 -1.14 -9.04 -13.04
CA ASP A 137 -1.29 -8.16 -14.20
C ASP A 137 -0.09 -7.19 -14.34
N PHE A 138 0.63 -6.92 -13.26
CA PHE A 138 1.82 -6.06 -13.24
C PHE A 138 3.15 -6.82 -13.42
N ASP A 139 3.16 -8.16 -13.36
CA ASP A 139 4.39 -8.97 -13.36
C ASP A 139 5.30 -8.69 -14.56
N GLN A 140 4.72 -8.43 -15.74
CA GLN A 140 5.50 -8.12 -16.94
C GLN A 140 6.27 -6.79 -16.82
N ILE A 141 5.73 -5.83 -16.08
CA ILE A 141 6.38 -4.54 -15.85
C ILE A 141 7.60 -4.74 -14.96
N TYR A 142 7.45 -5.48 -13.85
CA TYR A 142 8.56 -5.77 -12.93
C TYR A 142 9.66 -6.59 -13.61
N GLN A 143 9.31 -7.61 -14.41
CA GLN A 143 10.27 -8.40 -15.17
C GLN A 143 11.04 -7.56 -16.19
N ARG A 144 10.36 -6.65 -16.90
CA ARG A 144 11.00 -5.76 -17.88
C ARG A 144 12.01 -4.82 -17.23
N ASP A 145 11.70 -4.33 -16.04
CA ASP A 145 12.50 -3.35 -15.33
C ASP A 145 13.54 -4.02 -14.38
N ASP A 146 13.67 -5.36 -14.43
CA ASP A 146 14.57 -6.19 -13.61
C ASP A 146 14.35 -5.97 -12.09
N LEU A 147 13.09 -5.78 -11.71
CA LEU A 147 12.68 -5.57 -10.32
C LEU A 147 11.91 -6.79 -9.79
N PRO A 148 12.07 -7.13 -8.51
CA PRO A 148 11.23 -8.16 -7.90
C PRO A 148 9.77 -7.68 -7.85
N ALA A 149 8.81 -8.54 -8.23
CA ALA A 149 7.40 -8.23 -8.08
C ALA A 149 7.00 -8.18 -6.59
N PRO A 150 6.06 -7.29 -6.19
CA PRO A 150 5.55 -7.24 -4.82
C PRO A 150 4.88 -8.54 -4.40
N LEU A 151 5.32 -9.11 -3.28
CA LEU A 151 4.73 -10.29 -2.67
C LEU A 151 3.77 -9.87 -1.55
N VAL A 152 2.48 -9.87 -1.82
CA VAL A 152 1.47 -9.38 -0.88
C VAL A 152 0.95 -10.50 0.01
N LYS A 153 0.84 -10.22 1.31
CA LYS A 153 0.25 -11.05 2.35
C LYS A 153 -0.83 -10.29 3.10
N VAL A 154 -1.89 -10.98 3.51
CA VAL A 154 -2.99 -10.42 4.29
C VAL A 154 -2.97 -11.03 5.68
N GLY A 155 -2.91 -10.16 6.72
CA GLY A 155 -2.96 -10.57 8.11
C GLY A 155 -4.38 -10.90 8.58
N PRO A 156 -4.52 -11.46 9.79
CA PRO A 156 -5.83 -11.75 10.36
C PRO A 156 -6.63 -10.47 10.59
N ALA A 157 -7.95 -10.57 10.49
CA ALA A 157 -8.85 -9.48 10.85
C ALA A 157 -8.91 -9.36 12.38
N ILE A 158 -8.74 -8.14 12.89
CA ILE A 158 -8.84 -7.81 14.31
C ILE A 158 -10.14 -7.04 14.50
N SER A 159 -11.13 -7.68 15.10
CA SER A 159 -12.42 -7.05 15.37
C SER A 159 -12.35 -6.12 16.57
N LYS A 160 -13.04 -4.97 16.48
CA LYS A 160 -13.14 -4.05 17.60
C LYS A 160 -13.94 -4.70 18.75
N PRO A 161 -13.35 -4.90 19.94
CA PRO A 161 -14.02 -5.58 21.05
C PRO A 161 -15.20 -4.77 21.55
N LEU A 162 -16.34 -5.45 21.79
CA LEU A 162 -17.51 -4.85 22.43
C LEU A 162 -17.21 -4.51 23.89
N GLY A 163 -17.52 -3.27 24.30
CA GLY A 163 -17.50 -2.89 25.72
C GLY A 163 -16.09 -2.75 26.33
N LYS A 164 -15.02 -2.84 25.54
CA LYS A 164 -13.67 -2.52 25.97
C LYS A 164 -13.25 -1.18 25.40
N ASP A 165 -12.60 -0.39 26.24
CA ASP A 165 -12.01 0.90 25.85
C ASP A 165 -10.64 0.63 25.22
N VAL A 166 -10.66 0.07 23.99
CA VAL A 166 -9.45 -0.19 23.20
C VAL A 166 -9.24 1.01 22.29
N SER A 167 -8.05 1.59 22.35
CA SER A 167 -7.73 2.75 21.53
C SER A 167 -7.60 2.37 20.05
N ALA A 168 -7.83 3.34 19.16
CA ALA A 168 -7.63 3.16 17.73
C ALA A 168 -6.18 2.77 17.41
N ALA A 169 -5.21 3.40 18.10
CA ALA A 169 -3.79 3.11 17.96
C ALA A 169 -3.47 1.66 18.35
N ASP A 170 -4.06 1.15 19.44
CA ASP A 170 -3.83 -0.24 19.87
C ASP A 170 -4.33 -1.24 18.83
N LEU A 171 -5.51 -1.01 18.23
CA LEU A 171 -6.07 -1.86 17.19
C LEU A 171 -5.20 -1.87 15.92
N LEU A 172 -4.73 -0.70 15.48
CA LEU A 172 -3.84 -0.59 14.34
C LEU A 172 -2.50 -1.30 14.60
N ASN A 173 -1.92 -1.08 15.79
CA ASN A 173 -0.66 -1.72 16.20
C ASN A 173 -0.82 -3.25 16.33
N GLU A 174 -1.96 -3.73 16.84
CA GLU A 174 -2.24 -5.16 16.93
C GLU A 174 -2.32 -5.81 15.55
N ALA A 175 -3.00 -5.18 14.58
CA ALA A 175 -3.07 -5.67 13.21
C ALA A 175 -1.68 -5.72 12.54
N ILE A 176 -0.87 -4.67 12.70
CA ILE A 176 0.51 -4.62 12.17
C ILE A 176 1.38 -5.69 12.84
N ALA A 177 1.29 -5.87 14.16
CA ALA A 177 2.05 -6.89 14.87
C ALA A 177 1.65 -8.31 14.44
N ALA A 178 0.36 -8.56 14.23
CA ALA A 178 -0.16 -9.88 13.82
C ALA A 178 0.41 -10.32 12.46
N ILE A 179 0.48 -9.41 11.47
CA ILE A 179 1.06 -9.74 10.17
C ILE A 179 2.59 -9.93 10.26
N GLY A 180 3.27 -9.18 11.11
CA GLY A 180 4.71 -9.34 11.36
C GLY A 180 5.04 -10.72 11.97
N GLN A 181 4.23 -11.20 12.91
CA GLN A 181 4.39 -12.54 13.51
C GLN A 181 4.13 -13.64 12.49
N GLN A 182 3.15 -13.49 11.62
CA GLN A 182 2.86 -14.45 10.55
C GLN A 182 4.02 -14.56 9.57
N ALA A 183 4.66 -13.46 9.21
CA ALA A 183 5.83 -13.44 8.36
C ALA A 183 7.03 -14.18 8.97
N ALA A 184 7.27 -14.01 10.29
CA ALA A 184 8.35 -14.67 11.00
C ALA A 184 8.16 -16.21 11.08
N LEU A 185 6.93 -16.68 11.28
CA LEU A 185 6.61 -18.11 11.32
C LEU A 185 6.89 -18.80 9.97
N VAL A 186 6.53 -18.17 8.87
CA VAL A 186 6.78 -18.71 7.51
C VAL A 186 8.27 -18.82 7.22
N GLN A 187 9.08 -17.87 7.68
CA GLN A 187 10.54 -17.92 7.52
C GLN A 187 11.17 -19.06 8.35
N ASP A 188 10.70 -19.28 9.56
CA ASP A 188 11.21 -20.34 10.46
C ASP A 188 10.85 -21.74 9.95
N GLU A 189 9.70 -21.92 9.31
CA GLU A 189 9.29 -23.17 8.66
C GLU A 189 10.13 -23.44 7.39
N ALA A 190 10.41 -22.43 6.60
CA ALA A 190 11.24 -22.55 5.39
C ALA A 190 12.68 -22.96 5.74
N LEU A 191 13.23 -22.43 6.85
CA LEU A 191 14.57 -22.79 7.35
C LEU A 191 14.64 -24.21 7.93
N LYS A 192 13.53 -24.78 8.42
CA LYS A 192 13.49 -26.15 8.97
C LYS A 192 13.33 -27.22 7.88
N THR A 193 12.92 -26.83 6.68
CA THR A 193 12.69 -27.73 5.54
C THR A 193 13.78 -27.70 4.48
N ALA A 194 14.78 -26.83 4.63
CA ALA A 194 15.98 -26.73 3.77
C ALA A 194 17.17 -27.43 4.41
#